data_966b793c740901b24bec03f17cda882b
#
_entry.id   966b793c740901b24bec03f17cda882b
#
_cell.length_a   1.000
_cell.length_b   1.000
_cell.length_c   1.000
_cell.angle_alpha   90.00
_cell.angle_beta   90.00
_cell.angle_gamma   90.00
#
_symmetry.space_group_name_H-M   'P 1'
#
loop_
_entity.id
_entity.type
_entity.pdbx_description
1 polymer ?
#
loop_
_entity_poly.entity_id
_entity_poly.type
_entity_poly.pdbx_seq_one_letter_code
_entity_poly.pdbx_strand_id
1 'polypeptide(L)'
;MFLLNRMKLNHPKLVKLLQKAYSAEKAAAFAYIGHARVVKTKEEKNAIKQIEDDEWEHRREVLSIMYKYDIPISKFYEFQFHVIGKIISACCFILGWFMPHFFAGRLESGNVCEYFIMMHYFQSLGIKDHDKALFEMGVKEKEHEVYFLNQIQDSKFLPFFEKMFGWGNERSFNDLDYTNI
;
A
#
# COMPACT_ATOMS: atom_id res chain seq x y z
N MET A 1 0.55 -36.05 11.21
CA MET A 1 1.52 -34.93 11.19
C MET A 1 1.95 -34.75 9.73
N PHE A 2 1.19 -33.95 8.95
CA PHE A 2 1.54 -33.68 7.56
C PHE A 2 2.72 -32.71 7.58
N LEU A 3 3.90 -33.16 7.14
CA LEU A 3 5.01 -32.30 6.74
C LEU A 3 4.52 -31.56 5.50
N LEU A 4 3.99 -30.34 5.66
CA LEU A 4 3.82 -29.40 4.58
C LEU A 4 5.20 -29.18 3.96
N ASN A 5 5.43 -29.78 2.78
CA ASN A 5 6.64 -29.56 2.00
C ASN A 5 6.64 -28.08 1.57
N ARG A 6 7.22 -27.21 2.40
CA ARG A 6 7.26 -25.76 2.12
C ARG A 6 8.11 -25.54 0.89
N MET A 7 7.50 -25.10 -0.19
CA MET A 7 8.21 -24.79 -1.43
C MET A 7 9.08 -23.56 -1.20
N LYS A 8 10.36 -23.68 -1.47
CA LYS A 8 11.26 -22.53 -1.39
C LYS A 8 11.16 -21.70 -2.65
N LEU A 9 10.84 -20.42 -2.51
CA LEU A 9 10.71 -19.50 -3.63
C LEU A 9 12.11 -19.11 -4.16
N ASN A 10 12.42 -19.49 -5.41
CA ASN A 10 13.69 -19.16 -6.03
C ASN A 10 13.60 -17.89 -6.91
N HIS A 11 13.19 -16.76 -6.28
CA HIS A 11 13.06 -15.46 -6.95
C HIS A 11 13.43 -14.33 -5.99
N PRO A 12 14.71 -13.94 -5.92
CA PRO A 12 15.19 -12.98 -4.89
C PRO A 12 14.46 -11.63 -4.89
N LYS A 13 14.08 -11.11 -6.09
CA LYS A 13 13.34 -9.84 -6.19
C LYS A 13 11.95 -9.96 -5.57
N LEU A 14 11.23 -11.06 -5.82
CA LEU A 14 9.90 -11.30 -5.25
C LEU A 14 10.00 -11.49 -3.73
N VAL A 15 10.96 -12.27 -3.24
CA VAL A 15 11.20 -12.43 -1.80
C VAL A 15 11.43 -11.09 -1.12
N LYS A 16 12.29 -10.24 -1.71
CA LYS A 16 12.56 -8.90 -1.19
C LYS A 16 11.33 -8.01 -1.21
N LEU A 17 10.53 -8.09 -2.28
CA LEU A 17 9.31 -7.30 -2.44
C LEU A 17 8.27 -7.68 -1.38
N LEU A 18 8.01 -8.98 -1.17
CA LEU A 18 7.12 -9.47 -0.12
C LEU A 18 7.57 -9.02 1.29
N GLN A 19 8.88 -9.09 1.59
CA GLN A 19 9.41 -8.64 2.88
C GLN A 19 9.21 -7.12 3.09
N LYS A 20 9.37 -6.33 2.01
CA LYS A 20 9.13 -4.89 2.06
C LYS A 20 7.64 -4.58 2.24
N ALA A 21 6.79 -5.16 1.40
CA ALA A 21 5.35 -4.95 1.44
C ALA A 21 4.79 -5.27 2.84
N TYR A 22 5.11 -6.45 3.39
CA TYR A 22 4.71 -6.81 4.75
C TYR A 22 5.00 -5.72 5.79
N SER A 23 6.14 -5.06 5.68
CA SER A 23 6.53 -4.00 6.62
C SER A 23 5.97 -2.63 6.25
N ALA A 24 5.75 -2.38 4.95
CA ALA A 24 5.18 -1.14 4.44
C ALA A 24 3.71 -0.98 4.85
N GLU A 25 2.91 -2.06 4.79
CA GLU A 25 1.51 -2.05 5.27
C GLU A 25 1.39 -1.59 6.73
N LYS A 26 2.31 -2.02 7.58
CA LYS A 26 2.35 -1.52 8.97
C LYS A 26 2.65 -0.02 9.05
N ALA A 27 3.51 0.49 8.18
CA ALA A 27 3.81 1.91 8.14
C ALA A 27 2.61 2.71 7.64
N ALA A 28 1.90 2.22 6.62
CA ALA A 28 0.67 2.80 6.10
C ALA A 28 -0.42 2.84 7.19
N ALA A 29 -0.68 1.72 7.87
CA ALA A 29 -1.63 1.68 8.98
C ALA A 29 -1.29 2.70 10.09
N PHE A 30 -0.01 2.84 10.47
CA PHE A 30 0.39 3.86 11.44
C PHE A 30 0.19 5.29 10.93
N ALA A 31 0.45 5.54 9.66
CA ALA A 31 0.18 6.83 9.03
C ALA A 31 -1.31 7.17 9.11
N TYR A 32 -2.19 6.21 8.81
CA TYR A 32 -3.65 6.39 8.85
C TYR A 32 -4.19 6.58 10.28
N ILE A 33 -3.60 5.96 11.30
CA ILE A 33 -3.90 6.28 12.71
C ILE A 33 -3.66 7.77 13.00
N GLY A 34 -2.58 8.35 12.50
CA GLY A 34 -2.28 9.78 12.64
C GLY A 34 -3.23 10.64 11.81
N HIS A 35 -3.46 10.25 10.55
CA HIS A 35 -4.33 10.96 9.62
C HIS A 35 -5.78 11.04 10.12
N ALA A 36 -6.36 9.94 10.59
CA ALA A 36 -7.72 9.90 11.13
C ALA A 36 -7.93 10.80 12.36
N ARG A 37 -6.86 11.21 13.05
CA ARG A 37 -6.94 12.10 14.22
C ARG A 37 -6.98 13.57 13.85
N VAL A 38 -6.55 13.94 12.65
CA VAL A 38 -6.43 15.35 12.24
C VAL A 38 -7.53 15.79 11.26
N VAL A 39 -8.27 14.86 10.66
CA VAL A 39 -9.43 15.18 9.84
C VAL A 39 -10.60 15.66 10.70
N LYS A 40 -11.46 16.48 10.11
CA LYS A 40 -12.48 17.22 10.87
C LYS A 40 -13.83 16.54 10.89
N THR A 41 -14.18 15.86 9.81
CA THR A 41 -15.50 15.22 9.70
C THR A 41 -15.48 13.79 10.20
N LYS A 42 -16.65 13.32 10.66
CA LYS A 42 -16.80 11.93 11.10
C LYS A 42 -16.71 10.97 9.92
N GLU A 43 -17.18 11.41 8.78
CA GLU A 43 -17.18 10.67 7.51
C GLU A 43 -15.74 10.41 7.05
N GLU A 44 -14.90 11.44 6.96
CA GLU A 44 -13.47 11.29 6.64
C GLU A 44 -12.76 10.38 7.64
N LYS A 45 -13.03 10.59 8.94
CA LYS A 45 -12.41 9.77 9.99
C LYS A 45 -12.77 8.29 9.84
N ASN A 46 -14.03 7.98 9.56
CA ASN A 46 -14.48 6.59 9.38
C ASN A 46 -13.88 5.98 8.12
N ALA A 47 -13.82 6.74 7.01
CA ALA A 47 -13.20 6.27 5.76
C ALA A 47 -11.71 5.97 5.95
N ILE A 48 -10.94 6.89 6.56
CA ILE A 48 -9.51 6.67 6.82
C ILE A 48 -9.30 5.52 7.82
N LYS A 49 -10.20 5.33 8.78
CA LYS A 49 -10.14 4.18 9.69
C LYS A 49 -10.38 2.87 8.97
N GLN A 50 -11.30 2.84 7.98
CA GLN A 50 -11.50 1.67 7.15
C GLN A 50 -10.24 1.35 6.33
N ILE A 51 -9.63 2.36 5.73
CA ILE A 51 -8.35 2.20 5.01
C ILE A 51 -7.28 1.64 5.95
N GLU A 52 -7.15 2.15 7.18
CA GLU A 52 -6.23 1.57 8.19
C GLU A 52 -6.50 0.08 8.44
N ASP A 53 -7.77 -0.32 8.55
CA ASP A 53 -8.14 -1.72 8.79
C ASP A 53 -7.79 -2.59 7.57
N ASP A 54 -7.99 -2.07 6.35
CA ASP A 54 -7.60 -2.73 5.10
C ASP A 54 -6.07 -2.96 5.03
N GLU A 55 -5.22 -1.97 5.46
CA GLU A 55 -3.77 -2.14 5.54
C GLU A 55 -3.34 -3.27 6.49
N TRP A 56 -4.01 -3.38 7.65
CA TRP A 56 -3.76 -4.50 8.55
C TRP A 56 -4.17 -5.84 7.93
N GLU A 57 -5.18 -5.86 7.05
CA GLU A 57 -5.59 -7.04 6.31
C GLU A 57 -4.59 -7.42 5.22
N HIS A 58 -4.16 -6.44 4.41
CA HIS A 58 -3.09 -6.62 3.41
C HIS A 58 -1.83 -7.19 4.06
N ARG A 59 -1.42 -6.64 5.20
CA ARG A 59 -0.29 -7.17 5.96
C ARG A 59 -0.46 -8.64 6.35
N ARG A 60 -1.66 -9.07 6.76
CA ARG A 60 -1.93 -10.47 7.10
C ARG A 60 -1.85 -11.38 5.87
N GLU A 61 -2.40 -10.91 4.74
CA GLU A 61 -2.33 -11.65 3.47
C GLU A 61 -0.88 -11.82 2.99
N VAL A 62 -0.10 -10.75 2.96
CA VAL A 62 1.32 -10.84 2.59
C VAL A 62 2.07 -11.81 3.52
N LEU A 63 1.77 -11.78 4.83
CA LEU A 63 2.37 -12.72 5.79
C LEU A 63 1.99 -14.17 5.48
N SER A 64 0.72 -14.42 5.11
CA SER A 64 0.24 -15.74 4.72
C SER A 64 1.02 -16.28 3.51
N ILE A 65 1.21 -15.44 2.49
CA ILE A 65 2.04 -15.76 1.32
C ILE A 65 3.48 -16.08 1.76
N MET A 66 4.09 -15.23 2.58
CA MET A 66 5.46 -15.43 3.07
C MET A 66 5.61 -16.76 3.83
N TYR A 67 4.65 -17.12 4.68
CA TYR A 67 4.67 -18.39 5.40
C TYR A 67 4.60 -19.61 4.48
N LYS A 68 3.82 -19.55 3.41
CA LYS A 68 3.70 -20.64 2.43
C LYS A 68 5.05 -21.00 1.80
N TYR A 69 5.92 -20.01 1.60
CA TYR A 69 7.23 -20.18 0.96
C TYR A 69 8.42 -20.10 1.94
N ASP A 70 8.18 -20.18 3.23
CA ASP A 70 9.23 -20.11 4.26
C ASP A 70 10.11 -18.84 4.18
N ILE A 71 9.48 -17.70 3.82
CA ILE A 71 10.15 -16.40 3.73
C ILE A 71 10.17 -15.77 5.13
N PRO A 72 11.34 -15.51 5.71
CA PRO A 72 11.42 -14.89 7.03
C PRO A 72 11.06 -13.41 6.99
N ILE A 73 10.45 -12.92 8.07
CA ILE A 73 10.24 -11.48 8.27
C ILE A 73 11.59 -10.79 8.39
N SER A 74 11.80 -9.73 7.61
CA SER A 74 13.02 -8.92 7.69
C SER A 74 12.95 -7.97 8.89
N LYS A 75 13.74 -8.22 9.93
CA LYS A 75 13.84 -7.32 11.10
C LYS A 75 14.27 -5.90 10.72
N PHE A 76 15.09 -5.76 9.66
CA PHE A 76 15.55 -4.48 9.17
C PHE A 76 14.37 -3.68 8.60
N TYR A 77 13.56 -4.26 7.69
CA TYR A 77 12.38 -3.58 7.13
C TYR A 77 11.33 -3.33 8.22
N GLU A 78 11.09 -4.28 9.12
CA GLU A 78 10.17 -4.09 10.24
C GLU A 78 10.52 -2.90 11.12
N PHE A 79 11.79 -2.69 11.41
CA PHE A 79 12.26 -1.53 12.18
C PHE A 79 12.16 -0.25 11.35
N GLN A 80 12.68 -0.26 10.13
CA GLN A 80 12.69 0.90 9.24
C GLN A 80 11.28 1.44 9.00
N PHE A 81 10.36 0.58 8.57
CA PHE A 81 8.99 0.97 8.26
C PHE A 81 8.18 1.30 9.51
N HIS A 82 8.46 0.68 10.66
CA HIS A 82 7.88 1.11 11.93
C HIS A 82 8.21 2.57 12.25
N VAL A 83 9.48 2.95 12.12
CA VAL A 83 9.92 4.33 12.38
C VAL A 83 9.30 5.30 11.36
N ILE A 84 9.33 4.95 10.07
CA ILE A 84 8.71 5.75 9.00
C ILE A 84 7.22 5.99 9.28
N GLY A 85 6.45 4.95 9.57
CA GLY A 85 5.02 5.07 9.84
C GLY A 85 4.72 5.97 11.06
N LYS A 86 5.52 5.86 12.13
CA LYS A 86 5.38 6.73 13.30
C LYS A 86 5.71 8.19 13.01
N ILE A 87 6.74 8.44 12.20
CA ILE A 87 7.10 9.81 11.78
C ILE A 87 5.97 10.40 10.93
N ILE A 88 5.47 9.67 9.92
CA ILE A 88 4.36 10.14 9.07
C ILE A 88 3.12 10.40 9.92
N SER A 89 2.77 9.50 10.83
CA SER A 89 1.66 9.69 11.78
C SER A 89 1.79 10.99 12.57
N ALA A 90 2.98 11.31 13.08
CA ALA A 90 3.25 12.55 13.80
C ALA A 90 3.20 13.77 12.87
N CYS A 91 3.71 13.66 11.64
CA CYS A 91 3.70 14.74 10.67
C CYS A 91 2.28 15.18 10.27
N CYS A 92 1.29 14.28 10.29
CA CYS A 92 -0.10 14.64 10.02
C CYS A 92 -0.62 15.77 10.89
N PHE A 93 -0.15 15.89 12.15
CA PHE A 93 -0.56 16.96 13.07
C PHE A 93 -0.01 18.35 12.69
N ILE A 94 1.05 18.39 11.87
CA ILE A 94 1.78 19.63 11.53
C ILE A 94 1.43 20.07 10.09
N LEU A 95 1.21 19.12 9.17
CA LEU A 95 1.11 19.38 7.74
C LEU A 95 -0.27 19.88 7.28
N GLY A 96 -1.24 19.98 8.20
CA GLY A 96 -2.60 20.39 7.87
C GLY A 96 -3.37 19.32 7.10
N TRP A 97 -4.50 19.71 6.48
CA TRP A 97 -5.44 18.74 5.86
C TRP A 97 -5.00 18.25 4.48
N PHE A 98 -4.50 19.14 3.60
CA PHE A 98 -4.21 18.80 2.20
C PHE A 98 -3.06 17.79 2.02
N MET A 99 -1.93 18.04 2.71
CA MET A 99 -0.71 17.24 2.48
C MET A 99 -0.85 15.76 2.88
N PRO A 100 -1.47 15.41 4.03
CA PRO A 100 -1.72 14.01 4.34
C PRO A 100 -2.55 13.29 3.28
N HIS A 101 -3.62 13.91 2.73
CA HIS A 101 -4.42 13.35 1.66
C HIS A 101 -3.62 13.19 0.36
N PHE A 102 -2.84 14.21 -0.02
CA PHE A 102 -2.02 14.15 -1.23
C PHE A 102 -0.98 13.03 -1.17
N PHE A 103 -0.21 12.97 -0.08
CA PHE A 103 0.83 11.94 0.05
C PHE A 103 0.27 10.54 0.28
N ALA A 104 -0.87 10.40 0.96
CA ALA A 104 -1.57 9.13 1.05
C ALA A 104 -1.97 8.63 -0.35
N GLY A 105 -2.73 9.38 -1.12
CA GLY A 105 -3.14 8.95 -2.47
C GLY A 105 -1.96 8.65 -3.39
N ARG A 106 -0.87 9.44 -3.30
CA ARG A 106 0.34 9.17 -4.07
C ARG A 106 1.04 7.86 -3.65
N LEU A 107 1.00 7.50 -2.37
CA LEU A 107 1.56 6.23 -1.89
C LEU A 107 0.73 5.06 -2.38
N GLU A 108 -0.61 5.15 -2.28
CA GLU A 108 -1.52 4.09 -2.76
C GLU A 108 -1.35 3.82 -4.25
N SER A 109 -1.18 4.88 -5.06
CA SER A 109 -0.85 4.73 -6.48
C SER A 109 0.41 3.87 -6.72
N GLY A 110 1.40 3.95 -5.84
CA GLY A 110 2.58 3.10 -5.87
C GLY A 110 2.29 1.66 -5.46
N ASN A 111 1.48 1.47 -4.41
CA ASN A 111 1.12 0.16 -3.89
C ASN A 111 0.33 -0.67 -4.92
N VAL A 112 -0.59 -0.05 -5.68
CA VAL A 112 -1.27 -0.70 -6.82
C VAL A 112 -0.27 -1.41 -7.72
N CYS A 113 0.76 -0.69 -8.17
CA CYS A 113 1.79 -1.27 -9.05
C CYS A 113 2.56 -2.40 -8.38
N GLU A 114 2.89 -2.29 -7.08
CA GLU A 114 3.67 -3.31 -6.36
C GLU A 114 2.92 -4.64 -6.29
N TYR A 115 1.60 -4.67 -6.06
CA TYR A 115 0.80 -5.90 -6.03
C TYR A 115 0.72 -6.57 -7.39
N PHE A 116 0.53 -5.80 -8.47
CA PHE A 116 0.54 -6.37 -9.83
C PHE A 116 1.92 -6.90 -10.23
N ILE A 117 3.00 -6.24 -9.83
CA ILE A 117 4.37 -6.74 -10.03
C ILE A 117 4.58 -8.07 -9.27
N MET A 118 4.09 -8.18 -8.03
CA MET A 118 4.16 -9.45 -7.29
C MET A 118 3.40 -10.56 -8.00
N MET A 119 2.18 -10.27 -8.47
CA MET A 119 1.36 -11.21 -9.24
C MET A 119 2.11 -11.69 -10.49
N HIS A 120 2.67 -10.77 -11.27
CA HIS A 120 3.46 -11.09 -12.46
C HIS A 120 4.68 -11.97 -12.14
N TYR A 121 5.41 -11.68 -11.05
CA TYR A 121 6.53 -12.53 -10.64
C TYR A 121 6.09 -13.94 -10.26
N PHE A 122 4.97 -14.12 -9.57
CA PHE A 122 4.42 -15.44 -9.28
C PHE A 122 4.03 -16.17 -10.55
N GLN A 123 3.35 -15.51 -11.48
CA GLN A 123 2.96 -16.07 -12.78
C GLN A 123 4.18 -16.51 -13.61
N SER A 124 5.27 -15.74 -13.60
CA SER A 124 6.52 -16.10 -14.29
C SER A 124 7.17 -17.37 -13.73
N LEU A 125 6.84 -17.73 -12.48
CA LEU A 125 7.24 -18.99 -11.85
C LEU A 125 6.23 -20.12 -12.04
N GLY A 126 5.15 -19.89 -12.82
CA GLY A 126 4.06 -20.83 -13.02
C GLY A 126 3.11 -20.96 -11.82
N ILE A 127 3.17 -20.04 -10.86
CA ILE A 127 2.34 -20.03 -9.64
C ILE A 127 1.20 -19.04 -9.83
N LYS A 128 -0.04 -19.52 -9.80
CA LYS A 128 -1.26 -18.71 -9.94
C LYS A 128 -2.11 -18.67 -8.67
N ASP A 129 -1.69 -19.37 -7.63
CA ASP A 129 -2.45 -19.51 -6.38
C ASP A 129 -2.71 -18.16 -5.66
N HIS A 130 -1.92 -17.14 -5.98
CA HIS A 130 -1.99 -15.81 -5.35
C HIS A 130 -2.60 -14.74 -6.26
N ASP A 131 -2.93 -15.08 -7.53
CA ASP A 131 -3.44 -14.09 -8.49
C ASP A 131 -4.67 -13.36 -7.96
N LYS A 132 -5.63 -14.10 -7.40
CA LYS A 132 -6.86 -13.50 -6.87
C LYS A 132 -6.58 -12.54 -5.72
N ALA A 133 -5.82 -12.98 -4.72
CA ALA A 133 -5.54 -12.17 -3.52
C ALA A 133 -4.75 -10.89 -3.89
N LEU A 134 -3.68 -11.03 -4.69
CA LEU A 134 -2.87 -9.89 -5.11
C LEU A 134 -3.63 -8.92 -6.02
N PHE A 135 -4.53 -9.44 -6.88
CA PHE A 135 -5.41 -8.60 -7.68
C PHE A 135 -6.40 -7.81 -6.81
N GLU A 136 -7.06 -8.48 -5.85
CA GLU A 136 -8.03 -7.84 -4.95
C GLU A 136 -7.33 -6.76 -4.09
N MET A 137 -6.12 -7.02 -3.60
CA MET A 137 -5.31 -6.03 -2.88
C MET A 137 -4.97 -4.83 -3.78
N GLY A 138 -4.48 -5.06 -5.01
CA GLY A 138 -4.19 -3.97 -5.95
C GLY A 138 -5.42 -3.12 -6.31
N VAL A 139 -6.60 -3.75 -6.46
CA VAL A 139 -7.87 -3.02 -6.67
C VAL A 139 -8.24 -2.20 -5.44
N LYS A 140 -8.04 -2.73 -4.24
CA LYS A 140 -8.30 -2.03 -2.98
C LYS A 140 -7.41 -0.79 -2.82
N GLU A 141 -6.11 -0.90 -3.12
CA GLU A 141 -5.20 0.25 -3.15
C GLU A 141 -5.65 1.33 -4.14
N LYS A 142 -6.20 0.89 -5.31
CA LYS A 142 -6.77 1.84 -6.28
C LYS A 142 -8.00 2.56 -5.74
N GLU A 143 -8.86 1.88 -4.99
CA GLU A 143 -10.00 2.51 -4.31
C GLU A 143 -9.52 3.55 -3.28
N HIS A 144 -8.47 3.24 -2.50
CA HIS A 144 -7.86 4.18 -1.56
C HIS A 144 -7.26 5.40 -2.28
N GLU A 145 -6.51 5.19 -3.37
CA GLU A 145 -5.97 6.27 -4.20
C GLU A 145 -7.08 7.22 -4.67
N VAL A 146 -8.15 6.66 -5.27
CA VAL A 146 -9.29 7.43 -5.78
C VAL A 146 -9.99 8.18 -4.66
N TYR A 147 -10.15 7.57 -3.49
CA TYR A 147 -10.72 8.25 -2.32
C TYR A 147 -9.91 9.50 -1.96
N PHE A 148 -8.58 9.38 -1.81
CA PHE A 148 -7.74 10.52 -1.43
C PHE A 148 -7.71 11.61 -2.51
N LEU A 149 -7.66 11.23 -3.79
CA LEU A 149 -7.70 12.19 -4.88
C LEU A 149 -9.01 12.99 -4.90
N ASN A 150 -10.15 12.32 -4.73
CA ASN A 150 -11.47 12.97 -4.69
C ASN A 150 -11.58 13.97 -3.52
N GLN A 151 -10.92 13.72 -2.38
CA GLN A 151 -10.93 14.69 -1.27
C GLN A 151 -10.24 16.01 -1.64
N ILE A 152 -9.21 15.98 -2.50
CA ILE A 152 -8.35 17.13 -2.78
C ILE A 152 -8.48 17.70 -4.20
N GLN A 153 -9.30 17.08 -5.07
CA GLN A 153 -9.39 17.43 -6.50
C GLN A 153 -9.66 18.90 -6.77
N ASP A 154 -10.46 19.56 -5.91
CA ASP A 154 -10.81 20.98 -6.04
C ASP A 154 -9.84 21.93 -5.30
N SER A 155 -8.76 21.38 -4.71
CA SER A 155 -7.79 22.18 -3.98
C SER A 155 -6.88 22.97 -4.90
N LYS A 156 -6.79 24.29 -4.65
CA LYS A 156 -5.86 25.18 -5.37
C LYS A 156 -4.38 24.79 -5.26
N PHE A 157 -4.03 23.93 -4.30
CA PHE A 157 -2.67 23.43 -4.13
C PHE A 157 -2.37 22.24 -5.04
N LEU A 158 -3.41 21.50 -5.50
CA LEU A 158 -3.23 20.27 -6.25
C LEU A 158 -2.38 20.46 -7.52
N PRO A 159 -2.61 21.45 -8.40
CA PRO A 159 -1.81 21.59 -9.63
C PRO A 159 -0.31 21.83 -9.37
N PHE A 160 0.02 22.54 -8.30
CA PHE A 160 1.42 22.74 -7.90
C PHE A 160 2.08 21.46 -7.44
N PHE A 161 1.40 20.70 -6.56
CA PHE A 161 1.91 19.43 -6.05
C PHE A 161 1.96 18.36 -7.12
N GLU A 162 0.97 18.30 -8.01
CA GLU A 162 0.95 17.41 -9.16
C GLU A 162 2.17 17.60 -10.06
N LYS A 163 2.49 18.87 -10.40
CA LYS A 163 3.68 19.21 -11.18
C LYS A 163 4.98 18.80 -10.46
N MET A 164 5.04 18.98 -9.14
CA MET A 164 6.24 18.71 -8.34
C MET A 164 6.45 17.22 -8.10
N PHE A 165 5.39 16.46 -7.83
CA PHE A 165 5.47 15.07 -7.37
C PHE A 165 4.99 14.04 -8.39
N GLY A 166 4.43 14.48 -9.53
CA GLY A 166 4.01 13.61 -10.62
C GLY A 166 2.79 12.75 -10.35
N TRP A 167 1.90 13.19 -9.44
CA TRP A 167 0.65 12.51 -9.13
C TRP A 167 -0.47 13.51 -8.88
N GLY A 168 -1.68 13.25 -9.39
CA GLY A 168 -2.88 14.09 -9.30
C GLY A 168 -3.92 13.77 -10.37
N ASN A 169 -4.77 14.73 -10.73
CA ASN A 169 -5.88 14.54 -11.68
C ASN A 169 -5.43 14.10 -13.07
N GLU A 170 -4.30 14.63 -13.57
CA GLU A 170 -3.79 14.32 -14.92
C GLU A 170 -2.92 13.07 -14.94
N ARG A 171 -2.39 12.67 -13.80
CA ARG A 171 -1.40 11.60 -13.63
C ARG A 171 -1.83 10.53 -12.64
N SER A 172 -3.09 10.51 -12.26
CA SER A 172 -3.68 9.35 -11.60
C SER A 172 -3.71 8.23 -12.63
N PHE A 173 -3.18 7.06 -12.27
CA PHE A 173 -3.15 5.88 -13.14
C PHE A 173 -4.55 5.29 -13.35
N ASN A 174 -5.48 6.10 -13.88
CA ASN A 174 -6.83 5.64 -14.21
C ASN A 174 -6.83 4.62 -15.36
N ASP A 175 -5.76 4.60 -16.17
CA ASP A 175 -5.61 3.79 -17.37
C ASP A 175 -4.45 2.81 -17.30
N LEU A 176 -4.14 2.26 -16.13
CA LEU A 176 -3.23 1.12 -16.08
C LEU A 176 -3.87 -0.03 -16.85
N ASP A 177 -3.41 -0.19 -18.07
CA ASP A 177 -3.60 -1.42 -18.83
C ASP A 177 -2.78 -2.51 -18.15
N TYR A 178 -3.39 -3.14 -17.13
CA TYR A 178 -2.78 -4.20 -16.32
C TYR A 178 -2.41 -5.44 -17.14
N THR A 179 -2.70 -5.43 -18.46
CA THR A 179 -2.38 -6.51 -19.38
C THR A 179 -0.97 -6.41 -19.95
N ASN A 180 -0.28 -5.27 -19.77
CA ASN A 180 1.02 -4.96 -20.38
C ASN A 180 2.17 -4.72 -19.36
N ILE A 181 2.00 -5.08 -18.07
CA ILE A 181 3.09 -5.03 -17.06
C ILE A 181 3.82 -6.36 -16.95
#